data_e0d91748be980f6f27c55aa09f9339c4
#
_entry.id   e0d91748be980f6f27c55aa09f9339c4
#
_cell.length_a   1.000
_cell.length_b   1.000
_cell.length_c   1.000
_cell.angle_alpha   90.00
_cell.angle_beta   90.00
_cell.angle_gamma   90.00
#
_symmetry.space_group_name_H-M   'P 1'
#
loop_
_entity.id
_entity.type
_entity.pdbx_description
1 polymer ?
#
loop_
_entity_poly.entity_id
_entity_poly.type
_entity_poly.pdbx_seq_one_letter_code
_entity_poly.pdbx_strand_id
1 'polypeptide(L)' 'MARDFYSILGVPKSASADDIKKAFRKAAQKHHPDVSKAPDAAAKFKELNDAYQVLSDTELRAR' A
#
# COMPACT_ATOMS: atom_id res chain seq x y z
N MET A 1 -5.18 6.46 16.52
CA MET A 1 -4.99 7.30 15.36
C MET A 1 -5.09 6.50 14.07
N ALA A 2 -5.69 7.08 13.07
CA ALA A 2 -5.82 6.41 11.80
C ALA A 2 -4.44 6.26 11.14
N ARG A 3 -4.23 5.12 10.50
CA ARG A 3 -3.01 4.90 9.73
C ARG A 3 -3.03 5.78 8.49
N ASP A 4 -1.88 6.30 8.13
CA ASP A 4 -1.73 7.04 6.89
C ASP A 4 -1.39 6.06 5.78
N PHE A 5 -2.43 5.53 5.13
CA PHE A 5 -2.24 4.55 4.08
C PHE A 5 -1.47 5.12 2.89
N TYR A 6 -1.58 6.43 2.68
CA TYR A 6 -0.80 7.06 1.62
C TYR A 6 0.69 7.00 1.92
N SER A 7 1.07 7.20 3.17
CA SER A 7 2.47 7.07 3.57
C SER A 7 2.96 5.64 3.44
N ILE A 8 2.12 4.68 3.77
CA ILE A 8 2.49 3.27 3.66
C ILE A 8 2.85 2.92 2.23
N LEU A 9 2.09 3.44 1.26
CA LEU A 9 2.37 3.21 -0.15
C LEU A 9 3.41 4.18 -0.71
N GLY A 10 3.74 5.23 0.04
CA GLY A 10 4.71 6.23 -0.42
C GLY A 10 4.17 7.14 -1.50
N VAL A 11 2.88 7.46 -1.45
CA VAL A 11 2.24 8.35 -2.42
C VAL A 11 1.63 9.53 -1.69
N PRO A 12 1.43 10.67 -2.39
CA PRO A 12 0.73 11.81 -1.81
C PRO A 12 -0.76 11.55 -1.69
N LYS A 13 -1.42 12.31 -0.83
CA LYS A 13 -2.86 12.16 -0.65
C LYS A 13 -3.64 12.49 -1.91
N SER A 14 -3.04 13.25 -2.80
CA SER A 14 -3.67 13.61 -4.08
C SER A 14 -3.43 12.56 -5.17
N ALA A 15 -2.78 11.45 -4.84
CA ALA A 15 -2.48 10.42 -5.82
C ALA A 15 -3.74 9.86 -6.45
N SER A 16 -3.68 9.60 -7.75
CA SER A 16 -4.79 8.99 -8.48
C SER A 16 -4.84 7.49 -8.20
N ALA A 17 -5.93 6.86 -8.63
CA ALA A 17 -6.06 5.41 -8.49
C ALA A 17 -4.92 4.68 -9.19
N ASP A 18 -4.54 5.18 -10.37
CA ASP A 18 -3.41 4.59 -11.11
C ASP A 18 -2.11 4.71 -10.35
N ASP A 19 -1.88 5.88 -9.76
CA ASP A 19 -0.67 6.11 -8.97
C ASP A 19 -0.62 5.17 -7.76
N ILE A 20 -1.74 5.00 -7.12
CA ILE A 20 -1.84 4.11 -5.96
C ILE A 20 -1.55 2.68 -6.39
N LYS A 21 -2.11 2.26 -7.51
CA LYS A 21 -1.88 0.92 -8.03
C LYS A 21 -0.42 0.67 -8.36
N LYS A 22 0.21 1.64 -9.02
CA LYS A 22 1.63 1.53 -9.37
C LYS A 22 2.49 1.47 -8.12
N ALA A 23 2.19 2.33 -7.14
CA ALA A 23 2.95 2.35 -5.90
C ALA A 23 2.80 1.02 -5.15
N PHE A 24 1.59 0.47 -5.13
CA PHE A 24 1.36 -0.82 -4.50
C PHE A 24 2.17 -1.91 -5.17
N ARG A 25 2.17 -1.95 -6.49
CA ARG A 25 2.93 -2.96 -7.23
C ARG A 25 4.41 -2.91 -6.90
N LYS A 26 4.98 -1.70 -6.92
CA LYS A 26 6.39 -1.52 -6.60
C LYS A 26 6.70 -1.98 -5.20
N ALA A 27 5.89 -1.53 -4.24
CA ALA A 27 6.11 -1.87 -2.85
C ALA A 27 5.91 -3.36 -2.61
N ALA A 28 4.92 -3.95 -3.26
CA ALA A 28 4.65 -5.37 -3.11
C ALA A 28 5.82 -6.21 -3.62
N GLN A 29 6.39 -5.83 -4.75
CA GLN A 29 7.56 -6.53 -5.29
C GLN A 29 8.75 -6.44 -4.35
N LYS A 30 8.92 -5.29 -3.73
CA LYS A 30 10.04 -5.06 -2.82
C LYS A 30 9.88 -5.83 -1.51
N HIS A 31 8.66 -5.95 -1.02
CA HIS A 31 8.41 -6.54 0.29
C HIS A 31 7.77 -7.91 0.24
N HIS A 32 7.64 -8.49 -0.94
CA HIS A 32 7.04 -9.82 -1.06
C HIS A 32 7.90 -10.83 -0.31
N PRO A 33 7.27 -11.71 0.50
CA PRO A 33 8.04 -12.67 1.32
C PRO A 33 8.92 -13.60 0.51
N ASP A 34 8.55 -13.89 -0.73
CA ASP A 34 9.35 -14.75 -1.60
C ASP A 34 10.63 -14.05 -2.06
N VAL A 35 10.58 -12.73 -2.21
CA VAL A 35 11.71 -11.93 -2.67
C VAL A 35 12.53 -11.42 -1.49
N SER A 36 11.85 -10.89 -0.49
CA SER A 36 12.49 -10.34 0.68
C SER A 36 12.57 -11.38 1.78
N LYS A 37 13.77 -11.62 2.26
CA LYS A 37 14.00 -12.58 3.36
C LYS A 37 13.93 -11.91 4.73
N ALA A 38 13.59 -10.63 4.77
CA ALA A 38 13.51 -9.90 6.03
C ALA A 38 12.42 -10.48 6.92
N PRO A 39 12.66 -10.53 8.25
CA PRO A 39 11.66 -11.10 9.17
C PRO A 39 10.32 -10.38 9.14
N ASP A 40 10.33 -9.09 8.81
CA ASP A 40 9.11 -8.29 8.79
C ASP A 40 8.49 -8.15 7.41
N ALA A 41 9.00 -8.89 6.41
CA ALA A 41 8.49 -8.77 5.05
C ALA A 41 7.01 -9.11 4.96
N ALA A 42 6.59 -10.17 5.62
CA ALA A 42 5.19 -10.58 5.59
C ALA A 42 4.28 -9.54 6.24
N ALA A 43 4.74 -8.95 7.34
CA ALA A 43 3.96 -7.91 8.01
C ALA A 43 3.83 -6.67 7.15
N LYS A 44 4.92 -6.27 6.49
CA LYS A 44 4.89 -5.11 5.60
C LYS A 44 4.02 -5.36 4.39
N PHE A 45 4.08 -6.57 3.84
CA PHE A 45 3.24 -6.92 2.71
C PHE A 45 1.76 -6.86 3.08
N LYS A 46 1.42 -7.31 4.28
CA LYS A 46 0.05 -7.24 4.77
C LYS A 46 -0.40 -5.79 4.90
N GLU A 47 0.46 -4.92 5.42
CA GLU A 47 0.14 -3.49 5.52
C GLU A 47 -0.12 -2.89 4.15
N LEU A 48 0.70 -3.26 3.16
CA LEU A 48 0.52 -2.78 1.80
C LEU A 48 -0.82 -3.22 1.23
N ASN A 49 -1.20 -4.46 1.46
CA ASN A 49 -2.48 -4.97 1.01
C ASN A 49 -3.63 -4.21 1.65
N ASP A 50 -3.54 -3.99 2.95
CA ASP A 50 -4.58 -3.25 3.67
C ASP A 50 -4.71 -1.83 3.13
N ALA A 51 -3.58 -1.15 2.94
CA ALA A 51 -3.57 0.20 2.40
C ALA A 51 -4.16 0.24 1.01
N TYR A 52 -3.76 -0.68 0.15
CA TYR A 52 -4.25 -0.72 -1.22
C TYR A 52 -5.75 -0.98 -1.25
N GLN A 53 -6.22 -1.90 -0.42
CA GLN A 53 -7.64 -2.24 -0.36
C GLN A 53 -8.47 -1.00 -0.03
N VAL A 54 -8.04 -0.24 0.97
CA VAL A 54 -8.75 0.97 1.38
C VAL A 54 -8.66 2.04 0.31
N LEU A 55 -7.47 2.28 -0.21
CA LEU A 55 -7.25 3.39 -1.14
C LEU A 55 -7.76 3.09 -2.55
N SER A 56 -7.87 1.82 -2.92
CA SER A 56 -8.41 1.47 -4.24
C SER A 56 -9.93 1.50 -4.27
N ASP A 57 -10.58 1.50 -3.12
CA ASP A 57 -12.03 1.60 -3.04
C ASP A 57 -12.43 3.07 -3.13
N THR A 58 -12.99 3.44 -4.27
CA THR A 58 -13.35 4.83 -4.53
C THR A 58 -14.33 5.36 -3.50
N GLU A 59 -15.26 4.54 -3.07
CA GLU A 59 -16.24 4.95 -2.06
C GLU A 59 -15.58 5.24 -0.73
N LEU A 60 -14.67 4.39 -0.30
CA LEU A 60 -13.96 4.60 0.95
C LEU A 60 -13.09 5.84 0.88
N ARG A 61 -12.47 6.09 -0.27
CA ARG A 61 -11.64 7.28 -0.45
C ARG A 61 -12.46 8.57 -0.45
N ALA A 62 -13.67 8.50 -0.93
CA ALA A 62 -14.52 9.69 -1.04
C ALA A 62 -15.07 10.14 0.31
N ARG A 63 -14.95 9.32 1.33
CA ARG A 63 -15.51 9.63 2.66
C ARG A 63 -14.48 10.21 3.61
#